data_7ce83eb8bde4eee9ec781203ba247230
#
_entry.id   7ce83eb8bde4eee9ec781203ba247230
#
_cell.length_a   1.000
_cell.length_b   1.000
_cell.length_c   1.000
_cell.angle_alpha   90.00
_cell.angle_beta   90.00
_cell.angle_gamma   90.00
#
_symmetry.space_group_name_H-M   'P 1'
#
loop_
_entity.id
_entity.type
_entity.pdbx_description
1 polymer ?
#
loop_
_entity_poly.entity_id
_entity_poly.type
_entity_poly.pdbx_seq_one_letter_code
_entity_poly.pdbx_strand_id
1 'polypeptide(L)'
;MYDYGLSVLSHYGLTASGTMRVRGALLCHTEQGDKLISEFGTAAEKLEQRYLLQCRITESGLLRCDQILRNEEGALATRGDDGGTYIVRNWYPGRECETGNSEDLIRASDALARLHTAAHLPVKMEYRRESLVEECIRHNVEIRKIRKYLQTKKKKNEFEKLLLASAGPYLEQGERAAAEMKASSYEKLRQRADEEGAVCHGEFSQHNILLENGRGE
;
A
#
# COMPACT_ATOMS: atom_id res chain seq x y z
N MET A 1 -27.64 -4.49 8.88
CA MET A 1 -26.95 -3.57 7.92
C MET A 1 -25.49 -3.56 8.33
N TYR A 2 -24.57 -4.00 7.51
CA TYR A 2 -23.14 -3.96 7.85
C TYR A 2 -22.70 -2.50 7.86
N ASP A 3 -22.28 -2.01 9.01
CA ASP A 3 -21.94 -0.60 9.24
C ASP A 3 -20.60 -0.20 8.59
N TYR A 4 -19.77 -1.18 8.18
CA TYR A 4 -18.46 -0.95 7.54
C TYR A 4 -17.60 0.10 8.22
N GLY A 5 -17.72 0.23 9.53
CA GLY A 5 -16.98 1.19 10.33
C GLY A 5 -17.52 2.62 10.27
N LEU A 6 -18.73 2.87 9.78
CA LEU A 6 -19.32 4.21 9.77
C LEU A 6 -19.37 4.83 11.17
N SER A 7 -19.62 3.99 12.20
CA SER A 7 -19.66 4.41 13.61
C SER A 7 -18.36 5.07 14.08
N VAL A 8 -17.20 4.75 13.46
CA VAL A 8 -15.92 5.35 13.88
C VAL A 8 -15.81 6.83 13.61
N LEU A 9 -16.61 7.41 12.67
CA LEU A 9 -16.56 8.85 12.37
C LEU A 9 -16.85 9.74 13.58
N SER A 10 -17.69 9.27 14.50
CA SER A 10 -17.97 10.00 15.73
C SER A 10 -16.73 10.26 16.59
N HIS A 11 -15.74 9.37 16.57
CA HIS A 11 -14.47 9.53 17.28
C HIS A 11 -13.54 10.58 16.64
N TYR A 12 -13.90 11.08 15.46
CA TYR A 12 -13.18 12.15 14.75
C TYR A 12 -13.96 13.46 14.74
N GLY A 13 -15.07 13.54 15.50
CA GLY A 13 -15.99 14.69 15.46
C GLY A 13 -16.62 14.90 14.09
N LEU A 14 -16.79 13.85 13.31
CA LEU A 14 -17.30 13.89 11.93
C LEU A 14 -18.67 13.23 11.81
N THR A 15 -19.50 13.78 10.94
CA THR A 15 -20.78 13.22 10.55
C THR A 15 -20.84 13.10 9.04
N ALA A 16 -21.29 11.93 8.55
CA ALA A 16 -21.47 11.71 7.11
C ALA A 16 -22.86 12.18 6.66
N SER A 17 -22.90 13.01 5.62
CA SER A 17 -24.13 13.39 4.92
C SER A 17 -24.51 12.39 3.82
N GLY A 18 -23.57 11.58 3.36
CA GLY A 18 -23.75 10.53 2.36
C GLY A 18 -22.58 9.55 2.37
N THR A 19 -22.81 8.32 1.94
CA THR A 19 -21.79 7.28 1.90
C THR A 19 -21.85 6.50 0.60
N MET A 20 -20.69 6.05 0.12
CA MET A 20 -20.54 5.22 -1.07
C MET A 20 -19.41 4.21 -0.88
N ARG A 21 -19.60 2.98 -1.37
CA ARG A 21 -18.53 1.97 -1.38
C ARG A 21 -17.55 2.22 -2.52
N VAL A 22 -16.27 2.23 -2.17
CA VAL A 22 -15.18 2.40 -3.13
C VAL A 22 -14.08 1.37 -2.80
N ARG A 23 -13.90 0.36 -3.65
CA ARG A 23 -12.79 -0.62 -3.58
C ARG A 23 -12.56 -1.22 -2.19
N GLY A 24 -13.63 -1.71 -1.55
CA GLY A 24 -13.52 -2.34 -0.23
C GLY A 24 -13.41 -1.38 0.95
N ALA A 25 -13.49 -0.06 0.70
CA ALA A 25 -13.56 0.99 1.69
C ALA A 25 -14.90 1.73 1.62
N LEU A 26 -15.21 2.54 2.61
CA LEU A 26 -16.40 3.38 2.66
C LEU A 26 -15.99 4.85 2.47
N LEU A 27 -16.41 5.46 1.37
CA LEU A 27 -16.29 6.88 1.13
C LEU A 27 -17.44 7.60 1.83
N CYS A 28 -17.11 8.61 2.61
CA CYS A 28 -18.06 9.40 3.39
C CYS A 28 -17.94 10.88 3.03
N HIS A 29 -19.05 11.49 2.63
CA HIS A 29 -19.13 12.94 2.43
C HIS A 29 -19.35 13.60 3.79
N THR A 30 -18.46 14.48 4.21
CA THR A 30 -18.54 15.19 5.49
C THR A 30 -18.40 16.71 5.29
N GLU A 31 -18.77 17.51 6.30
CA GLU A 31 -18.58 18.96 6.27
C GLU A 31 -17.10 19.37 6.19
N GLN A 32 -16.19 18.49 6.61
CA GLN A 32 -14.75 18.70 6.53
C GLN A 32 -14.13 18.04 5.28
N GLY A 33 -14.93 17.85 4.22
CA GLY A 33 -14.54 17.19 2.98
C GLY A 33 -14.67 15.66 3.04
N ASP A 34 -14.36 15.03 1.94
CA ASP A 34 -14.52 13.58 1.79
C ASP A 34 -13.51 12.80 2.64
N LYS A 35 -13.99 11.73 3.26
CA LYS A 35 -13.19 10.82 4.08
C LYS A 35 -13.35 9.39 3.58
N LEU A 36 -12.27 8.62 3.66
CA LEU A 36 -12.28 7.20 3.32
C LEU A 36 -12.03 6.37 4.58
N ILE A 37 -12.98 5.51 4.92
CA ILE A 37 -12.86 4.55 6.02
C ILE A 37 -12.46 3.21 5.43
N SER A 38 -11.42 2.60 5.97
CA SER A 38 -10.99 1.26 5.57
C SER A 38 -10.61 0.42 6.79
N GLU A 39 -10.89 -0.89 6.70
CA GLU A 39 -10.46 -1.83 7.71
C GLU A 39 -8.93 -1.85 7.82
N PHE A 40 -8.44 -1.97 9.04
CA PHE A 40 -7.02 -1.99 9.36
C PHE A 40 -6.65 -3.32 10.02
N GLY A 41 -5.72 -4.04 9.40
CA GLY A 41 -5.28 -5.36 9.87
C GLY A 41 -3.75 -5.52 9.92
N THR A 42 -2.98 -4.42 9.93
CA THR A 42 -1.51 -4.48 9.95
C THR A 42 -0.93 -4.00 11.29
N ALA A 43 0.41 -4.11 11.46
CA ALA A 43 1.10 -3.68 12.67
C ALA A 43 0.97 -2.17 12.94
N ALA A 44 0.79 -1.79 14.19
CA ALA A 44 0.63 -0.39 14.61
C ALA A 44 1.85 0.47 14.25
N GLU A 45 3.06 -0.09 14.36
CA GLU A 45 4.32 0.57 14.02
C GLU A 45 4.37 0.96 12.55
N LYS A 46 3.85 0.11 11.66
CA LYS A 46 3.73 0.41 10.22
C LYS A 46 2.76 1.57 9.97
N LEU A 47 1.68 1.65 10.73
CA LEU A 47 0.69 2.72 10.60
C LEU A 47 1.28 4.05 11.02
N GLU A 48 2.00 4.10 12.14
CA GLU A 48 2.65 5.32 12.63
C GLU A 48 3.69 5.84 11.64
N GLN A 49 4.51 4.95 11.08
CA GLN A 49 5.47 5.32 10.04
C GLN A 49 4.80 5.89 8.80
N ARG A 50 3.73 5.25 8.33
CA ARG A 50 2.95 5.72 7.19
C ARG A 50 2.39 7.12 7.46
N TYR A 51 1.84 7.33 8.65
CA TYR A 51 1.32 8.63 9.06
C TYR A 51 2.41 9.72 9.05
N LEU A 52 3.58 9.46 9.66
CA LEU A 52 4.70 10.38 9.67
C LEU A 52 5.19 10.72 8.27
N LEU A 53 5.28 9.72 7.39
CA LEU A 53 5.64 9.94 5.99
C LEU A 53 4.61 10.84 5.27
N GLN A 54 3.33 10.57 5.46
CA GLN A 54 2.24 11.38 4.88
C GLN A 54 2.26 12.83 5.40
N CYS A 55 2.56 13.05 6.68
CA CYS A 55 2.77 14.40 7.22
C CYS A 55 3.92 15.12 6.50
N ARG A 56 5.06 14.47 6.34
CA ARG A 56 6.22 15.04 5.63
C ARG A 56 5.90 15.38 4.17
N ILE A 57 5.20 14.49 3.46
CA ILE A 57 4.79 14.74 2.07
C ILE A 57 3.86 15.95 2.02
N THR A 58 2.90 16.04 2.91
CA THR A 58 1.95 17.17 2.96
C THR A 58 2.66 18.49 3.33
N GLU A 59 3.54 18.48 4.32
CA GLU A 59 4.33 19.64 4.75
C GLU A 59 5.28 20.13 3.65
N SER A 60 5.79 19.26 2.80
CA SER A 60 6.64 19.64 1.67
C SER A 60 5.92 20.51 0.62
N GLY A 61 4.59 20.44 0.56
CA GLY A 61 3.77 21.11 -0.45
C GLY A 61 3.95 20.57 -1.88
N LEU A 62 4.79 19.55 -2.07
CA LEU A 62 5.10 19.00 -3.40
C LEU A 62 4.02 18.09 -3.94
N LEU A 63 3.30 17.41 -3.05
CA LEU A 63 2.25 16.45 -3.39
C LEU A 63 1.12 16.49 -2.37
N ARG A 64 -0.06 16.10 -2.83
CA ARG A 64 -1.21 15.81 -1.97
C ARG A 64 -1.34 14.29 -1.84
N CYS A 65 -1.54 13.79 -0.62
CA CYS A 65 -1.75 12.38 -0.35
C CYS A 65 -2.99 12.14 0.51
N ASP A 66 -3.48 10.91 0.52
CA ASP A 66 -4.61 10.44 1.33
C ASP A 66 -4.23 10.32 2.82
N GLN A 67 -3.91 11.44 3.45
CA GLN A 67 -3.39 11.47 4.82
C GLN A 67 -4.34 10.78 5.81
N ILE A 68 -3.78 9.89 6.64
CA ILE A 68 -4.47 9.26 7.75
C ILE A 68 -4.75 10.32 8.82
N LEU A 69 -5.92 10.25 9.43
CA LEU A 69 -6.32 11.15 10.50
C LEU A 69 -6.10 10.51 11.87
N ARG A 70 -5.80 11.33 12.86
CA ARG A 70 -5.89 10.93 14.28
C ARG A 70 -7.30 11.19 14.77
N ASN A 71 -7.84 10.31 15.58
CA ASN A 71 -9.10 10.53 16.28
C ASN A 71 -8.91 11.53 17.44
N GLU A 72 -9.99 11.90 18.13
CA GLU A 72 -9.97 12.85 19.26
C GLU A 72 -9.10 12.39 20.43
N GLU A 73 -8.84 11.09 20.56
CA GLU A 73 -7.94 10.50 21.55
C GLU A 73 -6.48 10.46 21.07
N GLY A 74 -6.20 10.92 19.84
CA GLY A 74 -4.88 10.92 19.22
C GLY A 74 -4.46 9.61 18.58
N ALA A 75 -5.32 8.60 18.53
CA ALA A 75 -5.04 7.30 17.90
C ALA A 75 -5.24 7.36 16.38
N LEU A 76 -4.43 6.60 15.63
CA LEU A 76 -4.52 6.47 14.16
C LEU A 76 -5.53 5.41 13.70
N ALA A 77 -5.88 4.49 14.58
CA ALA A 77 -6.87 3.45 14.31
C ALA A 77 -7.95 3.47 15.40
N THR A 78 -9.18 3.22 15.01
CA THR A 78 -10.35 3.28 15.89
C THR A 78 -11.14 1.98 15.78
N ARG A 79 -11.60 1.47 16.92
CA ARG A 79 -12.45 0.29 16.96
C ARG A 79 -13.90 0.68 16.69
N GLY A 80 -14.51 0.02 15.70
CA GLY A 80 -15.93 0.20 15.39
C GLY A 80 -16.84 -0.62 16.29
N ASP A 81 -18.14 -0.32 16.28
CA ASP A 81 -19.17 -1.03 17.04
C ASP A 81 -19.34 -2.49 16.61
N ASP A 82 -18.95 -2.80 15.37
CA ASP A 82 -18.92 -4.17 14.82
C ASP A 82 -17.71 -4.99 15.31
N GLY A 83 -16.84 -4.39 16.13
CA GLY A 83 -15.62 -4.99 16.64
C GLY A 83 -14.42 -4.95 15.66
N GLY A 84 -14.62 -4.45 14.45
CA GLY A 84 -13.55 -4.19 13.50
C GLY A 84 -12.65 -3.03 13.91
N THR A 85 -11.44 -2.97 13.37
CA THR A 85 -10.54 -1.84 13.56
C THR A 85 -10.40 -1.09 12.23
N TYR A 86 -10.52 0.22 12.27
CA TYR A 86 -10.60 1.06 11.08
C TYR A 86 -9.64 2.24 11.14
N ILE A 87 -9.19 2.68 9.98
CA ILE A 87 -8.49 3.95 9.79
C ILE A 87 -9.34 4.89 8.94
N VAL A 88 -9.28 6.17 9.25
CA VAL A 88 -9.93 7.25 8.50
C VAL A 88 -8.86 8.08 7.80
N ARG A 89 -9.07 8.34 6.51
CA ARG A 89 -8.14 9.08 5.65
C ARG A 89 -8.85 10.20 4.93
N ASN A 90 -8.14 11.26 4.60
CA ASN A 90 -8.64 12.24 3.66
C ASN A 90 -8.83 11.60 2.28
N TRP A 91 -9.85 12.02 1.56
CA TRP A 91 -10.07 11.64 0.19
C TRP A 91 -10.18 12.87 -0.70
N TYR A 92 -9.71 12.73 -1.92
CA TYR A 92 -9.71 13.83 -2.88
C TYR A 92 -10.39 13.38 -4.16
N PRO A 93 -11.22 14.25 -4.79
CA PRO A 93 -11.82 13.94 -6.07
C PRO A 93 -10.73 13.90 -7.15
N GLY A 94 -10.88 12.97 -8.08
CA GLY A 94 -9.96 12.80 -9.19
C GLY A 94 -10.28 11.53 -9.97
N ARG A 95 -9.71 11.42 -11.15
CA ARG A 95 -9.74 10.16 -11.92
C ARG A 95 -8.43 9.40 -11.73
N GLU A 96 -8.49 8.10 -11.89
CA GLU A 96 -7.27 7.29 -11.91
C GLU A 96 -6.41 7.58 -13.13
N CYS A 97 -5.12 7.35 -12.97
CA CYS A 97 -4.16 7.43 -14.07
C CYS A 97 -4.47 6.36 -15.13
N GLU A 98 -4.56 6.75 -16.39
CA GLU A 98 -4.74 5.84 -17.52
C GLU A 98 -3.39 5.47 -18.13
N THR A 99 -3.00 4.20 -18.02
CA THR A 99 -1.70 3.73 -18.53
C THR A 99 -1.56 3.77 -20.05
N GLY A 100 -2.64 3.91 -20.78
CA GLY A 100 -2.66 4.13 -22.23
C GLY A 100 -2.50 5.60 -22.64
N ASN A 101 -2.56 6.54 -21.69
CA ASN A 101 -2.44 7.97 -21.95
C ASN A 101 -1.02 8.46 -21.59
N SER A 102 -0.28 8.95 -22.60
CA SER A 102 1.10 9.40 -22.42
C SER A 102 1.22 10.62 -21.50
N GLU A 103 0.24 11.53 -21.51
CA GLU A 103 0.22 12.70 -20.63
C GLU A 103 0.05 12.27 -19.17
N ASP A 104 -0.83 11.32 -18.89
CA ASP A 104 -1.01 10.75 -17.56
C ASP A 104 0.28 10.08 -17.06
N LEU A 105 0.99 9.35 -17.92
CA LEU A 105 2.25 8.72 -17.56
C LEU A 105 3.34 9.76 -17.24
N ILE A 106 3.39 10.87 -17.96
CA ILE A 106 4.31 11.99 -17.67
C ILE A 106 3.98 12.60 -16.31
N ARG A 107 2.70 12.90 -16.05
CA ARG A 107 2.23 13.44 -14.76
C ARG A 107 2.50 12.47 -13.60
N ALA A 108 2.27 11.19 -13.80
CA ALA A 108 2.57 10.16 -12.81
C ALA A 108 4.07 10.07 -12.51
N SER A 109 4.93 10.15 -13.55
CA SER A 109 6.39 10.13 -13.39
C SER A 109 6.90 11.36 -12.65
N ASP A 110 6.37 12.55 -12.93
CA ASP A 110 6.67 13.78 -12.20
C ASP A 110 6.23 13.67 -10.73
N ALA A 111 5.03 13.15 -10.48
CA ALA A 111 4.56 12.91 -9.12
C ALA A 111 5.46 11.92 -8.35
N LEU A 112 5.95 10.85 -9.01
CA LEU A 112 6.90 9.92 -8.41
C LEU A 112 8.23 10.58 -8.06
N ALA A 113 8.76 11.44 -8.94
CA ALA A 113 10.00 12.18 -8.68
C ALA A 113 9.84 13.13 -7.48
N ARG A 114 8.72 13.86 -7.40
CA ARG A 114 8.39 14.71 -6.25
C ARG A 114 8.24 13.90 -4.97
N LEU A 115 7.59 12.72 -5.05
CA LEU A 115 7.46 11.81 -3.92
C LEU A 115 8.83 11.41 -3.39
N HIS A 116 9.74 10.98 -4.25
CA HIS A 116 11.10 10.59 -3.85
C HIS A 116 11.88 11.76 -3.23
N THR A 117 11.63 12.99 -3.66
CA THR A 117 12.22 14.18 -3.06
C THR A 117 11.67 14.44 -1.64
N ALA A 118 10.37 14.26 -1.44
CA ALA A 118 9.71 14.51 -0.17
C ALA A 118 9.83 13.34 0.83
N ALA A 119 9.99 12.11 0.33
CA ALA A 119 9.87 10.89 1.11
C ALA A 119 11.19 10.53 1.83
N HIS A 120 11.65 11.42 2.70
CA HIS A 120 12.77 11.19 3.60
C HIS A 120 12.30 11.26 5.06
N LEU A 121 12.59 10.20 5.83
CA LEU A 121 12.27 10.13 7.25
C LEU A 121 13.56 10.32 8.08
N PRO A 122 13.62 11.32 8.97
CA PRO A 122 14.87 11.67 9.68
C PRO A 122 15.26 10.70 10.79
N VAL A 123 14.45 9.68 11.06
CA VAL A 123 14.60 8.80 12.23
C VAL A 123 14.66 7.34 11.78
N LYS A 124 15.50 6.54 12.42
CA LYS A 124 15.43 5.07 12.29
C LYS A 124 14.04 4.59 12.68
N MET A 125 13.35 4.01 11.70
CA MET A 125 12.00 3.52 11.91
C MET A 125 12.06 2.10 12.47
N GLU A 126 11.15 1.79 13.39
CA GLU A 126 11.06 0.46 14.00
C GLU A 126 10.61 -0.59 12.98
N TYR A 127 9.67 -0.23 12.09
CA TYR A 127 9.23 -1.12 11.03
C TYR A 127 10.15 -1.05 9.81
N ARG A 128 10.67 -2.21 9.42
CA ARG A 128 11.41 -2.37 8.16
C ARG A 128 10.74 -3.44 7.32
N ARG A 129 10.53 -3.13 6.04
CA ARG A 129 10.06 -4.15 5.11
C ARG A 129 11.14 -5.21 4.93
N GLU A 130 10.72 -6.48 4.86
CA GLU A 130 11.55 -7.61 4.45
C GLU A 130 12.30 -7.26 3.14
N SER A 131 13.54 -7.72 2.98
CA SER A 131 14.26 -7.51 1.74
C SER A 131 13.61 -8.26 0.58
N LEU A 132 13.71 -7.72 -0.63
CA LEU A 132 13.20 -8.43 -1.81
C LEU A 132 13.88 -9.79 -2.00
N VAL A 133 15.14 -9.93 -1.57
CA VAL A 133 15.87 -11.21 -1.59
C VAL A 133 15.22 -12.22 -0.65
N GLU A 134 14.92 -11.82 0.60
CA GLU A 134 14.26 -12.68 1.59
C GLU A 134 12.83 -13.00 1.17
N GLU A 135 12.09 -12.02 0.65
CA GLU A 135 10.74 -12.20 0.12
C GLU A 135 10.73 -13.21 -1.04
N CYS A 136 11.64 -13.08 -2.02
CA CYS A 136 11.78 -14.04 -3.12
C CYS A 136 12.16 -15.45 -2.62
N ILE A 137 13.09 -15.56 -1.68
CA ILE A 137 13.48 -16.85 -1.10
C ILE A 137 12.29 -17.50 -0.40
N ARG A 138 11.54 -16.74 0.40
CA ARG A 138 10.36 -17.23 1.12
C ARG A 138 9.29 -17.74 0.16
N HIS A 139 8.95 -16.97 -0.88
CA HIS A 139 7.98 -17.38 -1.89
C HIS A 139 8.45 -18.63 -2.67
N ASN A 140 9.74 -18.72 -3.02
CA ASN A 140 10.29 -19.91 -3.65
C ASN A 140 10.18 -21.14 -2.76
N VAL A 141 10.39 -21.00 -1.46
CA VAL A 141 10.18 -22.10 -0.48
C VAL A 141 8.71 -22.50 -0.42
N GLU A 142 7.78 -21.56 -0.44
CA GLU A 142 6.34 -21.84 -0.46
C GLU A 142 5.93 -22.61 -1.72
N ILE A 143 6.37 -22.16 -2.89
CA ILE A 143 6.10 -22.83 -4.17
C ILE A 143 6.65 -24.27 -4.16
N ARG A 144 7.88 -24.49 -3.63
CA ARG A 144 8.44 -25.83 -3.49
C ARG A 144 7.59 -26.74 -2.58
N LYS A 145 7.09 -26.20 -1.46
CA LYS A 145 6.21 -26.92 -0.53
C LYS A 145 4.89 -27.31 -1.22
N ILE A 146 4.26 -26.36 -1.91
CA ILE A 146 3.03 -26.62 -2.67
C ILE A 146 3.28 -27.68 -3.75
N ARG A 147 4.36 -27.55 -4.52
CA ARG A 147 4.72 -28.54 -5.56
C ARG A 147 4.93 -29.91 -4.98
N LYS A 148 5.68 -30.03 -3.88
CA LYS A 148 5.90 -31.31 -3.18
C LYS A 148 4.58 -31.92 -2.69
N TYR A 149 3.71 -31.12 -2.08
CA TYR A 149 2.38 -31.58 -1.66
C TYR A 149 1.55 -32.09 -2.84
N LEU A 150 1.49 -31.33 -3.93
CA LEU A 150 0.73 -31.72 -5.12
C LEU A 150 1.29 -32.99 -5.79
N GLN A 151 2.61 -33.21 -5.76
CA GLN A 151 3.21 -34.44 -6.27
C GLN A 151 2.70 -35.71 -5.54
N THR A 152 2.50 -35.62 -4.23
CA THR A 152 2.04 -36.76 -3.40
C THR A 152 0.52 -36.93 -3.41
N LYS A 153 -0.25 -35.91 -3.81
CA LYS A 153 -1.71 -35.96 -3.84
C LYS A 153 -2.22 -36.95 -4.88
N LYS A 154 -3.05 -37.93 -4.45
CA LYS A 154 -3.53 -39.04 -5.33
C LYS A 154 -4.48 -38.52 -6.43
N LYS A 155 -5.44 -37.67 -6.09
CA LYS A 155 -6.40 -37.09 -7.05
C LYS A 155 -6.12 -35.58 -7.18
N LYS A 156 -5.83 -35.15 -8.41
CA LYS A 156 -5.55 -33.74 -8.73
C LYS A 156 -6.64 -33.23 -9.68
N ASN A 157 -7.12 -32.01 -9.44
CA ASN A 157 -7.96 -31.30 -10.38
C ASN A 157 -7.12 -30.70 -11.53
N GLU A 158 -7.77 -30.13 -12.53
CA GLU A 158 -7.10 -29.59 -13.73
C GLU A 158 -6.14 -28.42 -13.40
N PHE A 159 -6.54 -27.54 -12.48
CA PHE A 159 -5.67 -26.45 -12.01
C PHE A 159 -4.39 -27.00 -11.36
N GLU A 160 -4.51 -27.99 -10.49
CA GLU A 160 -3.36 -28.61 -9.81
C GLU A 160 -2.40 -29.31 -10.77
N LYS A 161 -2.94 -29.97 -11.82
CA LYS A 161 -2.13 -30.55 -12.88
C LYS A 161 -1.38 -29.49 -13.68
N LEU A 162 -2.06 -28.40 -14.06
CA LEU A 162 -1.48 -27.30 -14.78
C LEU A 162 -0.38 -26.60 -13.94
N LEU A 163 -0.66 -26.36 -12.65
CA LEU A 163 0.31 -25.77 -11.73
C LEU A 163 1.58 -26.63 -11.60
N LEU A 164 1.43 -27.96 -11.48
CA LEU A 164 2.58 -28.86 -11.44
C LEU A 164 3.41 -28.83 -12.72
N ALA A 165 2.76 -28.75 -13.87
CA ALA A 165 3.43 -28.70 -15.17
C ALA A 165 4.19 -27.38 -15.38
N SER A 166 3.63 -26.26 -14.90
CA SER A 166 4.16 -24.92 -15.15
C SER A 166 5.10 -24.38 -14.06
N ALA A 167 4.98 -24.82 -12.81
CA ALA A 167 5.70 -24.23 -11.67
C ALA A 167 7.23 -24.40 -11.71
N GLY A 168 7.76 -25.42 -12.44
CA GLY A 168 9.21 -25.68 -12.51
C GLY A 168 10.01 -24.49 -13.04
N PRO A 169 9.77 -24.05 -14.28
CA PRO A 169 10.48 -22.92 -14.89
C PRO A 169 10.37 -21.62 -14.09
N TYR A 170 9.20 -21.32 -13.52
CA TYR A 170 9.02 -20.12 -12.69
C TYR A 170 9.81 -20.19 -11.39
N LEU A 171 9.87 -21.36 -10.77
CA LEU A 171 10.69 -21.56 -9.57
C LEU A 171 12.17 -21.35 -9.88
N GLU A 172 12.68 -21.93 -10.99
CA GLU A 172 14.06 -21.74 -11.43
C GLU A 172 14.39 -20.26 -11.71
N GLN A 173 13.45 -19.55 -12.34
CA GLN A 173 13.59 -18.09 -12.56
C GLN A 173 13.64 -17.33 -11.25
N GLY A 174 12.74 -17.64 -10.30
CA GLY A 174 12.69 -17.00 -8.98
C GLY A 174 13.95 -17.27 -8.15
N GLU A 175 14.51 -18.49 -8.21
CA GLU A 175 15.76 -18.84 -7.55
C GLU A 175 16.95 -18.09 -8.13
N ARG A 176 17.03 -18.01 -9.46
CA ARG A 176 18.05 -17.25 -10.17
C ARG A 176 17.96 -15.77 -9.85
N ALA A 177 16.76 -15.17 -9.91
CA ALA A 177 16.54 -13.77 -9.57
C ALA A 177 16.98 -13.44 -8.15
N ALA A 178 16.65 -14.29 -7.17
CA ALA A 178 17.11 -14.13 -5.78
C ALA A 178 18.63 -14.21 -5.65
N ALA A 179 19.27 -15.13 -6.37
CA ALA A 179 20.73 -15.29 -6.36
C ALA A 179 21.44 -14.10 -7.00
N GLU A 180 20.97 -13.63 -8.15
CA GLU A 180 21.51 -12.46 -8.85
C GLU A 180 21.34 -11.19 -8.01
N MET A 181 20.19 -10.98 -7.40
CA MET A 181 19.94 -9.83 -6.51
C MET A 181 20.86 -9.88 -5.29
N LYS A 182 21.04 -11.05 -4.66
CA LYS A 182 21.96 -11.23 -3.54
C LYS A 182 23.42 -10.94 -3.91
N ALA A 183 23.82 -11.28 -5.13
CA ALA A 183 25.18 -11.01 -5.64
C ALA A 183 25.38 -9.56 -6.10
N SER A 184 24.31 -8.78 -6.25
CA SER A 184 24.34 -7.39 -6.69
C SER A 184 24.68 -6.42 -5.54
N SER A 185 24.67 -5.12 -5.82
CA SER A 185 24.80 -4.06 -4.81
C SER A 185 23.50 -3.75 -4.06
N TYR A 186 22.46 -4.56 -4.17
CA TYR A 186 21.14 -4.31 -3.59
C TYR A 186 21.19 -4.04 -2.08
N GLU A 187 21.91 -4.85 -1.31
CA GLU A 187 22.01 -4.65 0.14
C GLU A 187 22.75 -3.34 0.51
N LYS A 188 23.73 -2.93 -0.29
CA LYS A 188 24.39 -1.61 -0.12
C LYS A 188 23.43 -0.47 -0.37
N LEU A 189 22.57 -0.58 -1.40
CA LEU A 189 21.52 0.40 -1.68
C LEU A 189 20.50 0.48 -0.56
N ARG A 190 20.09 -0.66 0.01
CA ARG A 190 19.19 -0.69 1.16
C ARG A 190 19.80 -0.01 2.38
N GLN A 191 21.04 -0.35 2.69
CA GLN A 191 21.75 0.26 3.81
C GLN A 191 21.85 1.78 3.63
N ARG A 192 22.20 2.23 2.44
CA ARG A 192 22.26 3.67 2.12
C ARG A 192 20.88 4.33 2.27
N ALA A 193 19.82 3.71 1.77
CA ALA A 193 18.46 4.23 1.93
C ALA A 193 18.06 4.34 3.41
N ASP A 194 18.42 3.35 4.24
CA ASP A 194 18.20 3.39 5.69
C ASP A 194 18.96 4.55 6.35
N GLU A 195 20.22 4.78 5.98
CA GLU A 195 21.06 5.85 6.51
C GLU A 195 20.55 7.24 6.11
N GLU A 196 20.05 7.38 4.89
CA GLU A 196 19.50 8.63 4.33
C GLU A 196 18.02 8.82 4.74
N GLY A 197 17.38 7.83 5.34
CA GLY A 197 15.93 7.84 5.64
C GLY A 197 15.05 7.85 4.38
N ALA A 198 15.61 7.43 3.24
CA ALA A 198 14.90 7.41 1.97
C ALA A 198 13.82 6.33 1.94
N VAL A 199 12.63 6.70 1.47
CA VAL A 199 11.47 5.81 1.41
C VAL A 199 10.91 5.81 -0.01
N CYS A 200 10.50 4.64 -0.49
CA CYS A 200 9.79 4.52 -1.76
C CYS A 200 8.30 4.24 -1.53
N HIS A 201 7.48 4.51 -2.55
CA HIS A 201 6.04 4.25 -2.50
C HIS A 201 5.71 2.76 -2.27
N GLY A 202 6.51 1.87 -2.83
CA GLY A 202 6.37 0.41 -2.70
C GLY A 202 5.33 -0.22 -3.62
N GLU A 203 4.27 0.50 -3.99
CA GLU A 203 3.22 0.03 -4.89
C GLU A 203 2.69 1.18 -5.76
N PHE A 204 3.56 1.73 -6.61
CA PHE A 204 3.22 2.83 -7.50
C PHE A 204 2.49 2.30 -8.74
N SER A 205 1.18 2.08 -8.59
CA SER A 205 0.29 1.60 -9.65
C SER A 205 -0.72 2.68 -10.02
N GLN A 206 -1.31 2.56 -11.21
CA GLN A 206 -2.34 3.49 -11.72
C GLN A 206 -3.49 3.72 -10.74
N HIS A 207 -3.82 2.70 -9.97
CA HIS A 207 -4.92 2.74 -9.00
C HIS A 207 -4.60 3.55 -7.73
N ASN A 208 -3.33 3.81 -7.50
CA ASN A 208 -2.85 4.59 -6.36
C ASN A 208 -2.47 6.02 -6.75
N ILE A 209 -2.81 6.43 -7.99
CA ILE A 209 -2.54 7.76 -8.51
C ILE A 209 -3.86 8.38 -8.95
N LEU A 210 -4.26 9.44 -8.26
CA LEU A 210 -5.41 10.25 -8.65
C LEU A 210 -4.91 11.51 -9.36
N LEU A 211 -5.41 11.71 -10.57
CA LEU A 211 -5.16 12.92 -11.33
C LEU A 211 -6.36 13.84 -11.12
N GLU A 212 -6.11 15.02 -10.57
CA GLU A 212 -7.11 16.05 -10.51
C GLU A 212 -7.49 16.47 -11.93
N ASN A 213 -8.78 16.54 -12.20
CA ASN A 213 -9.26 17.11 -13.45
C ASN A 213 -8.81 18.56 -13.44
N GLY A 214 -7.94 18.93 -14.35
CA GLY A 214 -7.49 20.31 -14.49
C GLY A 214 -8.71 21.22 -14.62
N ARG A 215 -8.97 22.05 -13.62
CA ARG A 215 -9.70 23.27 -13.87
C ARG A 215 -8.76 24.08 -14.75
N GLY A 216 -9.15 24.25 -16.03
CA GLY A 216 -8.43 25.17 -16.89
C GLY A 216 -8.35 26.53 -16.20
N GLU A 217 -7.16 26.97 -15.95
CA GLU A 217 -6.64 28.31 -16.02
C GLU A 217 -5.26 28.24 -16.61
#